data_6f55d83690391c6ce23773c951ab3660
#
_entry.id   6f55d83690391c6ce23773c951ab3660
#
_cell.length_a   1.000
_cell.length_b   1.000
_cell.length_c   1.000
_cell.angle_alpha   90.00
_cell.angle_beta   90.00
_cell.angle_gamma   90.00
#
_symmetry.space_group_name_H-M   'P 1'
#
loop_
_entity.id
_entity.type
_entity.pdbx_description
1 polymer ?
#
loop_
_entity_poly.entity_id
_entity_poly.type
_entity_poly.pdbx_seq_one_letter_code
_entity_poly.pdbx_strand_id
1 'polypeptide(L)'
;MATLTDSHFDLFDLPQTFAVDQQKLDDAYRTVQAQVHPDRFAAAGDAQKRLAMQWATHANEAYQTLRDPLKRARYMLAQRGIDVGAENNTAMEPAFLMQQMEWRENIEDAANAKNIGALEALLDELRDEERMRFTKLEALIDSKSDQAAGEAVRQLMFIERVAHEIGAQIERLEH
;
A
#
# COMPACT_ATOMS: atom_id res chain seq x y z
N MET A 1 18.79 -20.31 3.15
CA MET A 1 17.35 -20.62 3.31
C MET A 1 16.70 -19.46 4.01
N ALA A 2 15.62 -18.90 3.46
CA ALA A 2 14.86 -17.86 4.11
C ALA A 2 14.26 -18.36 5.43
N THR A 3 14.19 -17.49 6.43
CA THR A 3 13.57 -17.76 7.72
C THR A 3 12.30 -16.96 7.88
N LEU A 4 11.38 -17.36 8.75
CA LEU A 4 10.14 -16.61 9.04
C LEU A 4 10.39 -15.22 9.62
N THR A 5 11.63 -14.93 10.04
CA THR A 5 12.07 -13.65 10.60
C THR A 5 12.77 -12.75 9.59
N ASP A 6 13.03 -13.24 8.39
CA ASP A 6 13.65 -12.46 7.33
C ASP A 6 12.67 -11.39 6.80
N SER A 7 13.21 -10.35 6.19
CA SER A 7 12.36 -9.32 5.60
C SER A 7 11.50 -9.88 4.45
N HIS A 8 10.41 -9.21 4.14
CA HIS A 8 9.56 -9.58 3.00
C HIS A 8 10.35 -9.56 1.67
N PHE A 9 11.32 -8.66 1.54
CA PHE A 9 12.19 -8.60 0.37
C PHE A 9 13.13 -9.81 0.30
N ASP A 10 13.71 -10.21 1.43
CA ASP A 10 14.62 -11.36 1.49
C ASP A 10 13.89 -12.68 1.19
N LEU A 11 12.62 -12.79 1.62
CA LEU A 11 11.79 -13.95 1.31
C LEU A 11 11.67 -14.22 -0.19
N PHE A 12 11.63 -13.16 -0.99
CA PHE A 12 11.47 -13.23 -2.45
C PHE A 12 12.77 -12.95 -3.22
N ASP A 13 13.90 -12.88 -2.53
CA ASP A 13 15.21 -12.54 -3.12
C ASP A 13 15.17 -11.24 -3.96
N LEU A 14 14.52 -10.22 -3.39
CA LEU A 14 14.37 -8.90 -4.01
C LEU A 14 15.24 -7.87 -3.29
N PRO A 15 15.76 -6.86 -4.02
CA PRO A 15 16.43 -5.73 -3.40
C PRO A 15 15.47 -4.97 -2.47
N GLN A 16 15.98 -4.49 -1.34
CA GLN A 16 15.21 -3.67 -0.40
C GLN A 16 15.09 -2.21 -0.90
N THR A 17 14.39 -2.03 -1.99
CA THR A 17 14.14 -0.75 -2.66
C THR A 17 12.63 -0.51 -2.78
N PHE A 18 12.24 0.76 -2.86
CA PHE A 18 10.83 1.08 -3.06
C PHE A 18 10.33 0.66 -4.45
N ALA A 19 11.14 0.87 -5.49
CA ALA A 19 10.85 0.35 -6.82
C ALA A 19 10.99 -1.18 -6.84
N VAL A 20 9.89 -1.89 -7.05
CA VAL A 20 9.84 -3.34 -7.14
C VAL A 20 9.43 -3.76 -8.53
N ASP A 21 10.19 -4.69 -9.12
CA ASP A 21 9.82 -5.35 -10.35
C ASP A 21 8.65 -6.32 -10.06
N GLN A 22 7.46 -5.97 -10.53
CA GLN A 22 6.24 -6.72 -10.26
C GLN A 22 6.31 -8.15 -10.81
N GLN A 23 6.91 -8.34 -11.99
CA GLN A 23 7.04 -9.66 -12.59
C GLN A 23 7.94 -10.57 -11.75
N LYS A 24 9.06 -10.04 -11.25
CA LYS A 24 9.96 -10.79 -10.37
C LYS A 24 9.29 -11.15 -9.05
N LEU A 25 8.52 -10.23 -8.48
CA LEU A 25 7.74 -10.49 -7.26
C LEU A 25 6.71 -11.59 -7.49
N ASP A 26 5.96 -11.53 -8.59
CA ASP A 26 4.93 -12.52 -8.92
C ASP A 26 5.55 -13.92 -9.12
N ASP A 27 6.67 -14.01 -9.83
CA ASP A 27 7.37 -15.27 -10.08
C ASP A 27 7.97 -15.86 -8.81
N ALA A 28 8.56 -15.02 -7.97
CA ALA A 28 9.10 -15.45 -6.67
C ALA A 28 7.98 -15.94 -5.74
N TYR A 29 6.86 -15.26 -5.69
CA TYR A 29 5.70 -15.66 -4.91
C TYR A 29 5.14 -17.03 -5.36
N ARG A 30 4.98 -17.25 -6.68
CA ARG A 30 4.57 -18.55 -7.23
C ARG A 30 5.54 -19.66 -6.84
N THR A 31 6.84 -19.40 -6.87
CA THR A 31 7.87 -20.35 -6.48
C THR A 31 7.73 -20.73 -5.01
N VAL A 32 7.57 -19.76 -4.12
CA VAL A 32 7.40 -20.02 -2.68
C VAL A 32 6.08 -20.77 -2.43
N GLN A 33 4.97 -20.34 -3.06
CA GLN A 33 3.69 -21.05 -2.94
C GLN A 33 3.79 -22.52 -3.33
N ALA A 34 4.46 -22.84 -4.44
CA ALA A 34 4.64 -24.21 -4.88
C ALA A 34 5.43 -25.05 -3.87
N GLN A 35 6.37 -24.45 -3.15
CA GLN A 35 7.18 -25.13 -2.13
C GLN A 35 6.39 -25.43 -0.85
N VAL A 36 5.45 -24.59 -0.47
CA VAL A 36 4.70 -24.67 0.80
C VAL A 36 3.26 -25.14 0.61
N HIS A 37 2.87 -25.54 -0.60
CA HIS A 37 1.50 -25.94 -0.90
C HIS A 37 1.07 -27.14 -0.02
N PRO A 38 -0.14 -27.09 0.58
CA PRO A 38 -0.62 -28.14 1.49
C PRO A 38 -0.56 -29.55 0.93
N ASP A 39 -0.80 -29.72 -0.38
CA ASP A 39 -0.77 -31.03 -1.04
C ASP A 39 0.58 -31.71 -0.98
N ARG A 40 1.67 -30.93 -0.93
CA ARG A 40 3.04 -31.49 -0.77
C ARG A 40 3.28 -32.11 0.61
N PHE A 41 2.49 -31.71 1.59
CA PHE A 41 2.59 -32.13 2.99
C PHE A 41 1.43 -33.03 3.42
N ALA A 42 0.60 -33.48 2.48
CA ALA A 42 -0.59 -34.32 2.79
C ALA A 42 -0.25 -35.56 3.59
N ALA A 43 0.90 -36.20 3.29
CA ALA A 43 1.43 -37.38 3.98
C ALA A 43 2.42 -37.05 5.11
N ALA A 44 2.68 -35.75 5.37
CA ALA A 44 3.65 -35.35 6.39
C ALA A 44 3.01 -35.34 7.80
N GLY A 45 3.86 -35.30 8.83
CA GLY A 45 3.40 -35.17 10.21
C GLY A 45 2.79 -33.77 10.50
N ASP A 46 2.00 -33.65 11.58
CA ASP A 46 1.27 -32.45 11.95
C ASP A 46 2.19 -31.22 12.15
N ALA A 47 3.39 -31.41 12.66
CA ALA A 47 4.37 -30.33 12.82
C ALA A 47 4.79 -29.74 11.46
N GLN A 48 5.02 -30.57 10.45
CA GLN A 48 5.40 -30.13 9.11
C GLN A 48 4.23 -29.45 8.40
N LYS A 49 3.01 -29.95 8.58
CA LYS A 49 1.80 -29.32 8.05
C LYS A 49 1.61 -27.92 8.64
N ARG A 50 1.76 -27.77 9.96
CA ARG A 50 1.68 -26.46 10.62
C ARG A 50 2.74 -25.48 10.11
N LEU A 51 3.98 -25.95 9.96
CA LEU A 51 5.07 -25.13 9.43
C LEU A 51 4.79 -24.68 7.98
N ALA A 52 4.29 -25.58 7.14
CA ALA A 52 3.90 -25.24 5.77
C ALA A 52 2.79 -24.17 5.72
N MET A 53 1.78 -24.27 6.61
CA MET A 53 0.73 -23.25 6.73
C MET A 53 1.29 -21.90 7.19
N GLN A 54 2.20 -21.87 8.16
CA GLN A 54 2.85 -20.64 8.61
C GLN A 54 3.61 -19.97 7.46
N TRP A 55 4.37 -20.74 6.70
CA TRP A 55 5.08 -20.23 5.52
C TRP A 55 4.14 -19.73 4.44
N ALA A 56 3.05 -20.44 4.16
CA ALA A 56 2.06 -20.01 3.18
C ALA A 56 1.39 -18.69 3.58
N THR A 57 1.04 -18.55 4.85
CA THR A 57 0.45 -17.31 5.40
C THR A 57 1.45 -16.16 5.34
N HIS A 58 2.68 -16.40 5.77
CA HIS A 58 3.74 -15.38 5.74
C HIS A 58 4.08 -14.93 4.31
N ALA A 59 4.19 -15.88 3.36
CA ALA A 59 4.43 -15.56 1.96
C ALA A 59 3.29 -14.74 1.34
N ASN A 60 2.04 -15.07 1.66
CA ASN A 60 0.89 -14.30 1.19
C ASN A 60 0.89 -12.87 1.75
N GLU A 61 1.14 -12.70 3.05
CA GLU A 61 1.24 -11.40 3.69
C GLU A 61 2.37 -10.55 3.08
N ALA A 62 3.56 -11.14 2.92
CA ALA A 62 4.70 -10.49 2.30
C ALA A 62 4.41 -10.06 0.85
N TYR A 63 3.76 -10.92 0.07
CA TYR A 63 3.37 -10.62 -1.31
C TYR A 63 2.37 -9.46 -1.37
N GLN A 64 1.30 -9.48 -0.55
CA GLN A 64 0.31 -8.42 -0.50
C GLN A 64 0.92 -7.08 -0.06
N THR A 65 1.87 -7.11 0.86
CA THR A 65 2.59 -5.92 1.32
C THR A 65 3.47 -5.33 0.23
N LEU A 66 4.28 -6.15 -0.45
CA LEU A 66 5.22 -5.67 -1.46
C LEU A 66 4.54 -5.31 -2.79
N ARG A 67 3.41 -5.93 -3.11
CA ARG A 67 2.64 -5.65 -4.31
C ARG A 67 2.03 -4.24 -4.31
N ASP A 68 1.55 -3.80 -3.17
CA ASP A 68 0.90 -2.50 -3.00
C ASP A 68 1.96 -1.44 -2.66
N PRO A 69 2.13 -0.36 -3.45
CA PRO A 69 3.18 0.62 -3.21
C PRO A 69 3.03 1.35 -1.87
N LEU A 70 1.80 1.61 -1.42
CA LEU A 70 1.57 2.30 -0.15
C LEU A 70 1.88 1.38 1.06
N LYS A 71 1.44 0.13 1.00
CA LYS A 71 1.78 -0.88 2.02
C LYS A 71 3.27 -1.15 2.06
N ARG A 72 3.92 -1.22 0.89
CA ARG A 72 5.37 -1.39 0.78
C ARG A 72 6.13 -0.24 1.43
N ALA A 73 5.74 1.01 1.14
CA ALA A 73 6.35 2.19 1.78
C ALA A 73 6.20 2.15 3.30
N ARG A 74 5.01 1.86 3.80
CA ARG A 74 4.76 1.72 5.26
C ARG A 74 5.61 0.63 5.87
N TYR A 75 5.73 -0.51 5.22
CA TYR A 75 6.56 -1.61 5.66
C TYR A 75 8.05 -1.21 5.74
N MET A 76 8.58 -0.58 4.69
CA MET A 76 9.96 -0.12 4.66
C MET A 76 10.26 0.90 5.77
N LEU A 77 9.35 1.84 5.99
CA LEU A 77 9.48 2.84 7.05
C LEU A 77 9.38 2.21 8.44
N ALA A 78 8.48 1.25 8.65
CA ALA A 78 8.38 0.51 9.90
C ALA A 78 9.68 -0.26 10.21
N GLN A 79 10.31 -0.86 9.21
CA GLN A 79 11.63 -1.49 9.35
C GLN A 79 12.74 -0.52 9.77
N ARG A 80 12.59 0.77 9.45
CA ARG A 80 13.49 1.85 9.86
C ARG A 80 13.07 2.53 11.17
N GLY A 81 12.07 1.99 11.87
CA GLY A 81 11.58 2.51 13.14
C GLY A 81 10.58 3.67 13.03
N ILE A 82 10.04 3.93 11.83
CA ILE A 82 9.03 4.97 11.59
C ILE A 82 7.64 4.34 11.58
N ASP A 83 6.84 4.61 12.59
CA ASP A 83 5.43 4.24 12.63
C ASP A 83 4.58 5.35 12.02
N VAL A 84 4.10 5.10 10.79
CA VAL A 84 3.24 6.04 10.05
C VAL A 84 1.83 6.13 10.65
N GLY A 85 1.39 5.09 11.34
CA GLY A 85 0.06 5.00 11.96
C GLY A 85 0.01 5.46 13.41
N ALA A 86 1.11 5.93 14.02
CA ALA A 86 1.12 6.35 15.41
C ALA A 86 0.21 7.57 15.61
N GLU A 87 -0.68 7.48 16.60
CA GLU A 87 -1.65 8.53 16.94
C GLU A 87 -1.01 9.89 17.25
N ASN A 88 0.24 9.89 17.69
CA ASN A 88 0.98 11.08 18.07
C ASN A 88 1.60 11.85 16.87
N ASN A 89 1.49 11.34 15.65
CA ASN A 89 2.10 11.93 14.47
C ASN A 89 1.04 12.38 13.47
N THR A 90 0.10 13.20 13.94
CA THR A 90 -1.00 13.78 13.15
C THR A 90 -0.64 15.11 12.49
N ALA A 91 0.60 15.59 12.64
CA ALA A 91 1.03 16.83 12.01
C ALA A 91 0.98 16.68 10.48
N MET A 92 0.09 17.42 9.87
CA MET A 92 -0.01 17.58 8.42
C MET A 92 0.43 18.99 8.05
N GLU A 93 1.11 19.11 6.91
CA GLU A 93 1.47 20.41 6.35
C GLU A 93 0.22 21.29 6.16
N PRO A 94 0.20 22.55 6.61
CA PRO A 94 -0.98 23.44 6.50
C PRO A 94 -1.53 23.55 5.06
N ALA A 95 -0.66 23.60 4.07
CA ALA A 95 -1.04 23.63 2.66
C ALA A 95 -1.85 22.39 2.25
N PHE A 96 -1.46 21.21 2.75
CA PHE A 96 -2.19 19.96 2.48
C PHE A 96 -3.55 19.93 3.21
N LEU A 97 -3.64 20.49 4.42
CA LEU A 97 -4.92 20.62 5.12
C LEU A 97 -5.90 21.51 4.36
N MET A 98 -5.43 22.62 3.79
CA MET A 98 -6.25 23.48 2.95
C MET A 98 -6.73 22.75 1.69
N GLN A 99 -5.86 22.00 1.05
CA GLN A 99 -6.22 21.19 -0.13
C GLN A 99 -7.25 20.10 0.20
N GLN A 100 -7.14 19.46 1.37
CA GLN A 100 -8.15 18.52 1.84
C GLN A 100 -9.53 19.17 1.99
N MET A 101 -9.58 20.39 2.53
CA MET A 101 -10.83 21.13 2.68
C MET A 101 -11.46 21.45 1.33
N GLU A 102 -10.66 21.92 0.37
CA GLU A 102 -11.09 22.20 -1.00
C GLU A 102 -11.65 20.96 -1.70
N TRP A 103 -10.95 19.82 -1.63
CA TRP A 103 -11.46 18.57 -2.19
C TRP A 103 -12.78 18.15 -1.57
N ARG A 104 -12.93 18.24 -0.23
CA ARG A 104 -14.17 17.88 0.46
C ARG A 104 -15.34 18.76 0.03
N GLU A 105 -15.14 20.06 -0.08
CA GLU A 105 -16.15 21.00 -0.54
C GLU A 105 -16.57 20.69 -1.98
N ASN A 106 -15.64 20.51 -2.89
CA ASN A 106 -15.91 20.16 -4.28
C ASN A 106 -16.65 18.82 -4.44
N ILE A 107 -16.29 17.81 -3.62
CA ILE A 107 -16.99 16.51 -3.62
C ILE A 107 -18.41 16.67 -3.12
N GLU A 108 -18.63 17.42 -2.03
CA GLU A 108 -19.95 17.65 -1.47
C GLU A 108 -20.85 18.38 -2.46
N ASP A 109 -20.35 19.44 -3.09
CA ASP A 109 -21.08 20.19 -4.12
C ASP A 109 -21.46 19.32 -5.32
N ALA A 110 -20.51 18.55 -5.84
CA ALA A 110 -20.75 17.64 -6.97
C ALA A 110 -21.76 16.52 -6.61
N ALA A 111 -21.65 15.96 -5.40
CA ALA A 111 -22.57 14.93 -4.93
C ALA A 111 -24.00 15.49 -4.72
N ASN A 112 -24.15 16.67 -4.12
CA ASN A 112 -25.44 17.33 -3.92
C ASN A 112 -26.11 17.69 -5.25
N ALA A 113 -25.31 18.11 -6.23
CA ALA A 113 -25.78 18.39 -7.59
C ALA A 113 -26.02 17.12 -8.43
N LYS A 114 -25.69 15.93 -7.89
CA LYS A 114 -25.72 14.63 -8.62
C LYS A 114 -24.90 14.70 -9.93
N ASN A 115 -23.84 15.45 -9.93
CA ASN A 115 -22.98 15.67 -11.09
C ASN A 115 -21.87 14.62 -11.16
N ILE A 116 -22.18 13.48 -11.80
CA ILE A 116 -21.22 12.37 -11.98
C ILE A 116 -19.96 12.83 -12.71
N GLY A 117 -20.10 13.64 -13.77
CA GLY A 117 -18.94 14.14 -14.52
C GLY A 117 -17.98 15.01 -13.67
N ALA A 118 -18.50 15.79 -12.72
CA ALA A 118 -17.67 16.53 -11.79
C ALA A 118 -16.96 15.61 -10.79
N LEU A 119 -17.62 14.55 -10.32
CA LEU A 119 -17.00 13.54 -9.45
C LEU A 119 -15.90 12.76 -10.19
N GLU A 120 -16.12 12.39 -11.44
CA GLU A 120 -15.10 11.74 -12.27
C GLU A 120 -13.89 12.63 -12.49
N ALA A 121 -14.09 13.92 -12.77
CA ALA A 121 -13.00 14.89 -12.92
C ALA A 121 -12.19 15.05 -11.63
N LEU A 122 -12.83 15.09 -10.46
CA LEU A 122 -12.16 15.12 -9.16
C LEU A 122 -11.38 13.83 -8.89
N LEU A 123 -11.91 12.68 -9.29
CA LEU A 123 -11.21 11.39 -9.15
C LEU A 123 -9.95 11.34 -10.01
N ASP A 124 -10.02 11.87 -11.23
CA ASP A 124 -8.86 11.95 -12.11
C ASP A 124 -7.79 12.91 -11.57
N GLU A 125 -8.20 14.06 -11.02
CA GLU A 125 -7.28 14.98 -10.33
C GLU A 125 -6.58 14.31 -9.16
N LEU A 126 -7.30 13.59 -8.31
CA LEU A 126 -6.71 12.85 -7.18
C LEU A 126 -5.74 11.76 -7.63
N ARG A 127 -6.03 11.07 -8.73
CA ARG A 127 -5.12 10.06 -9.30
C ARG A 127 -3.82 10.68 -9.84
N ASP A 128 -3.92 11.87 -10.44
CA ASP A 128 -2.74 12.61 -10.89
C ASP A 128 -1.89 13.07 -9.71
N GLU A 129 -2.51 13.59 -8.67
CA GLU A 129 -1.86 13.99 -7.43
C GLU A 129 -1.19 12.79 -6.75
N GLU A 130 -1.86 11.65 -6.72
CA GLU A 130 -1.33 10.39 -6.19
C GLU A 130 -0.05 9.97 -6.93
N ARG A 131 -0.06 9.98 -8.26
CA ARG A 131 1.12 9.63 -9.07
C ARG A 131 2.31 10.54 -8.79
N MET A 132 2.10 11.85 -8.70
CA MET A 132 3.15 12.81 -8.37
C MET A 132 3.73 12.56 -6.97
N ARG A 133 2.87 12.26 -6.00
CA ARG A 133 3.29 12.00 -4.62
C ARG A 133 4.03 10.68 -4.47
N PHE A 134 3.68 9.64 -5.21
CA PHE A 134 4.45 8.40 -5.23
C PHE A 134 5.85 8.60 -5.79
N THR A 135 6.01 9.40 -6.85
CA THR A 135 7.34 9.75 -7.38
C THR A 135 8.19 10.49 -6.33
N LYS A 136 7.59 11.43 -5.61
CA LYS A 136 8.26 12.13 -4.50
C LYS A 136 8.60 11.18 -3.35
N LEU A 137 7.69 10.28 -3.00
CA LEU A 137 7.88 9.29 -1.94
C LEU A 137 9.06 8.36 -2.24
N GLU A 138 9.18 7.87 -3.47
CA GLU A 138 10.31 7.07 -3.92
C GLU A 138 11.64 7.79 -3.66
N ALA A 139 11.75 9.04 -4.10
CA ALA A 139 12.95 9.84 -3.87
C ALA A 139 13.25 10.05 -2.38
N LEU A 140 12.23 10.25 -1.54
CA LEU A 140 12.39 10.41 -0.09
C LEU A 140 12.85 9.11 0.59
N ILE A 141 12.33 7.97 0.16
CA ILE A 141 12.75 6.66 0.69
C ILE A 141 14.19 6.34 0.27
N ASP A 142 14.55 6.59 -0.98
CA ASP A 142 15.88 6.35 -1.52
C ASP A 142 16.94 7.24 -0.86
N SER A 143 16.60 8.50 -0.59
CA SER A 143 17.47 9.44 0.14
C SER A 143 17.47 9.24 1.65
N LYS A 144 16.73 8.27 2.18
CA LYS A 144 16.56 8.00 3.61
C LYS A 144 16.04 9.22 4.41
N SER A 145 15.22 10.04 3.77
CA SER A 145 14.50 11.15 4.38
C SER A 145 13.22 10.62 5.06
N ASP A 146 13.39 9.77 6.07
CA ASP A 146 12.34 8.88 6.60
C ASP A 146 11.17 9.64 7.23
N GLN A 147 11.41 10.77 7.92
CA GLN A 147 10.34 11.59 8.50
C GLN A 147 9.47 12.22 7.41
N ALA A 148 10.09 12.80 6.38
CA ALA A 148 9.38 13.37 5.24
C ALA A 148 8.64 12.28 4.42
N ALA A 149 9.24 11.10 4.29
CA ALA A 149 8.60 9.94 3.66
C ALA A 149 7.36 9.49 4.46
N GLY A 150 7.43 9.46 5.79
CA GLY A 150 6.30 9.15 6.66
C GLY A 150 5.14 10.13 6.49
N GLU A 151 5.42 11.41 6.39
CA GLU A 151 4.42 12.43 6.09
C GLU A 151 3.79 12.25 4.71
N ALA A 152 4.61 11.98 3.69
CA ALA A 152 4.14 11.70 2.33
C ALA A 152 3.22 10.47 2.30
N VAL A 153 3.53 9.42 3.04
CA VAL A 153 2.66 8.23 3.17
C VAL A 153 1.32 8.58 3.80
N ARG A 154 1.29 9.39 4.86
CA ARG A 154 0.03 9.82 5.48
C ARG A 154 -0.84 10.64 4.51
N GLN A 155 -0.23 11.51 3.72
CA GLN A 155 -0.94 12.27 2.68
C GLN A 155 -1.52 11.35 1.61
N LEU A 156 -0.76 10.37 1.14
CA LEU A 156 -1.22 9.35 0.18
C LEU A 156 -2.36 8.49 0.74
N MET A 157 -2.28 8.08 2.00
CA MET A 157 -3.38 7.34 2.67
C MET A 157 -4.68 8.14 2.68
N PHE A 158 -4.59 9.45 2.86
CA PHE A 158 -5.76 10.33 2.79
C PHE A 158 -6.32 10.40 1.37
N ILE A 159 -5.47 10.62 0.37
CA ILE A 159 -5.87 10.69 -1.06
C ILE A 159 -6.53 9.39 -1.50
N GLU A 160 -5.95 8.24 -1.18
CA GLU A 160 -6.52 6.93 -1.51
C GLU A 160 -7.93 6.75 -0.90
N ARG A 161 -8.10 7.15 0.36
CA ARG A 161 -9.41 7.10 1.03
C ARG A 161 -10.44 7.96 0.32
N VAL A 162 -10.10 9.20 0.01
CA VAL A 162 -11.00 10.14 -0.66
C VAL A 162 -11.33 9.67 -2.08
N ALA A 163 -10.37 9.16 -2.82
CA ALA A 163 -10.60 8.57 -4.15
C ALA A 163 -11.57 7.39 -4.09
N HIS A 164 -11.45 6.54 -3.06
CA HIS A 164 -12.39 5.45 -2.84
C HIS A 164 -13.80 5.94 -2.49
N GLU A 165 -13.92 6.98 -1.67
CA GLU A 165 -15.20 7.60 -1.33
C GLU A 165 -15.90 8.18 -2.57
N ILE A 166 -15.16 8.85 -3.45
CA ILE A 166 -15.69 9.37 -4.72
C ILE A 166 -16.19 8.22 -5.60
N GLY A 167 -15.40 7.17 -5.76
CA GLY A 167 -15.81 5.99 -6.54
C GLY A 167 -17.12 5.38 -6.04
N ALA A 168 -17.25 5.21 -4.73
CA ALA A 168 -18.48 4.71 -4.11
C ALA A 168 -19.68 5.69 -4.27
N GLN A 169 -19.44 6.99 -4.37
CA GLN A 169 -20.49 7.97 -4.66
C GLN A 169 -20.96 7.89 -6.11
N ILE A 170 -20.04 7.75 -7.05
CA ILE A 170 -20.35 7.57 -8.47
C ILE A 170 -21.23 6.34 -8.66
N GLU A 171 -20.81 5.20 -8.12
CA GLU A 171 -21.58 3.95 -8.19
C GLU A 171 -23.00 4.09 -7.64
N ARG A 172 -23.18 4.84 -6.55
CA ARG A 172 -24.52 5.08 -5.96
C ARG A 172 -25.40 5.99 -6.80
N LEU A 173 -24.82 6.88 -7.60
CA LEU A 173 -25.58 7.81 -8.46
C LEU A 173 -25.94 7.18 -9.82
N GLU A 174 -25.21 6.12 -10.24
CA GLU A 174 -25.48 5.37 -11.47
C GLU A 174 -26.62 4.35 -11.33
N HIS A 175 -26.96 3.98 -10.08
CA HIS A 175 -28.00 3.00 -9.73
C HIS A 175 -29.19 3.64 -9.02
#